data_49ecd9b4b8fdf0cfe8bd443cdc897983
#
_entry.id   49ecd9b4b8fdf0cfe8bd443cdc897983
#
_cell.length_a   1.000
_cell.length_b   1.000
_cell.length_c   1.000
_cell.angle_alpha   90.00
_cell.angle_beta   90.00
_cell.angle_gamma   90.00
#
_symmetry.space_group_name_H-M   'P 1'
#
loop_
_entity.id
_entity.type
_entity.pdbx_description
1 polymer ?
#
loop_
_entity_poly.entity_id
_entity_poly.type
_entity_poly.pdbx_seq_one_letter_code
_entity_poly.pdbx_strand_id
1 'polypeptide(L)'
;MSTEKIVKDFQNPPVEYRGAPFWAWNAKLEPERLREQIRSMKKMGMGGFFMHSRVGLKTQYLSREWFDCIAACIDEAKKEGLDAWLYDEDRWPSGAAGGIVTADDRFKMKELLVEWGKEKSKFHNKGTTLACFAAVFEGENVVSYRRVEFDDALSEEETLVRCYFDLSQSSSEFNGNTYLDTMSEEAVKKFIDVTHEAYDREFHGEFGKAIPGIFTDEPCYSLPYRSENNLPWTVGFEQKFQEKYHYDLCDGMIELFFECGKEFSVYRNHFYALAGELFVKAFGKQVGEWCANHNLALTGHVLGEDDLDWNSFCVGSSMWFYETMQIPGIDLLTEHWTTYATVKQLSSVARQFGKKRRLSELYGCTGWDFPLFGHKSLGDWQYTLGVNFRCHHLYWYSMDAEAKRDYPATISEHSPWYSVYSGIEDHFARVGSVISAGDEIRDILVIHPMESAWGVRYRVSKDVVPPVKKLNQEFFTLTNTLLGANLDFDFCNYLCSWIYISYYYYTPSEL
;
A
#
# COMPACT_ATOMS: atom_id res chain seq x y z
N MET A 1 26.22 6.99 -15.73
CA MET A 1 25.82 7.94 -16.80
C MET A 1 26.99 8.87 -17.11
N SER A 2 27.19 9.34 -18.38
CA SER A 2 28.31 10.28 -18.65
C SER A 2 27.96 11.69 -18.12
N THR A 3 28.98 12.46 -17.73
CA THR A 3 28.82 13.84 -17.26
C THR A 3 28.11 14.74 -18.31
N GLU A 4 28.41 14.53 -19.59
CA GLU A 4 27.75 15.27 -20.69
C GLU A 4 26.24 15.01 -20.73
N LYS A 5 25.80 13.72 -20.52
CA LYS A 5 24.41 13.38 -20.48
C LYS A 5 23.73 14.00 -19.26
N ILE A 6 24.36 13.98 -18.09
CA ILE A 6 23.82 14.61 -16.87
C ILE A 6 23.59 16.11 -17.10
N VAL A 7 24.55 16.82 -17.67
CA VAL A 7 24.44 18.25 -17.96
C VAL A 7 23.33 18.54 -18.98
N LYS A 8 23.22 17.72 -20.02
CA LYS A 8 22.15 17.83 -21.03
C LYS A 8 20.78 17.63 -20.42
N ASP A 9 20.61 16.55 -19.62
CA ASP A 9 19.35 16.20 -18.96
C ASP A 9 18.97 17.26 -17.92
N PHE A 10 19.93 17.85 -17.20
CA PHE A 10 19.67 18.95 -16.28
C PHE A 10 19.18 20.21 -16.99
N GLN A 11 19.76 20.54 -18.14
CA GLN A 11 19.36 21.73 -18.95
C GLN A 11 17.97 21.54 -19.57
N ASN A 12 17.69 20.34 -20.09
CA ASN A 12 16.43 19.98 -20.74
C ASN A 12 15.97 18.61 -20.24
N PRO A 13 15.37 18.53 -19.04
CA PRO A 13 15.01 17.26 -18.44
C PRO A 13 14.00 16.49 -19.29
N PRO A 14 14.28 15.20 -19.60
CA PRO A 14 13.32 14.30 -20.21
C PRO A 14 12.03 14.14 -19.40
N VAL A 15 10.98 13.66 -20.06
CA VAL A 15 9.65 13.45 -19.47
C VAL A 15 9.69 12.51 -18.26
N GLU A 16 10.59 11.55 -18.27
CA GLU A 16 10.75 10.55 -17.19
C GLU A 16 11.12 11.13 -15.81
N TYR A 17 11.67 12.36 -15.77
CA TYR A 17 12.01 13.05 -14.51
C TYR A 17 10.91 14.00 -14.03
N ARG A 18 9.79 14.09 -14.75
CA ARG A 18 8.65 14.94 -14.41
C ARG A 18 7.58 14.16 -13.68
N GLY A 19 6.77 14.85 -12.88
CA GLY A 19 5.68 14.23 -12.14
C GLY A 19 4.50 13.85 -13.03
N ALA A 20 3.66 12.96 -12.52
CA ALA A 20 2.41 12.54 -13.13
C ALA A 20 1.31 12.58 -12.05
N PRO A 21 0.32 13.49 -12.12
CA PRO A 21 -0.70 13.60 -11.11
C PRO A 21 -1.71 12.44 -11.17
N PHE A 22 -2.32 12.10 -10.04
CA PHE A 22 -3.62 11.46 -10.04
C PHE A 22 -4.61 12.38 -10.71
N TRP A 23 -5.14 11.94 -11.83
CA TRP A 23 -6.17 12.64 -12.55
C TRP A 23 -7.53 12.02 -12.22
N ALA A 24 -8.17 12.59 -11.19
CA ALA A 24 -9.37 12.07 -10.60
C ALA A 24 -10.61 12.33 -11.49
N TRP A 25 -11.16 11.27 -12.04
CA TRP A 25 -12.33 11.27 -12.91
C TRP A 25 -13.61 11.12 -12.09
N ASN A 26 -14.34 12.21 -11.87
CA ASN A 26 -15.43 12.30 -10.91
C ASN A 26 -16.77 12.80 -11.50
N ALA A 27 -16.95 12.74 -12.82
CA ALA A 27 -18.18 13.15 -13.49
C ALA A 27 -18.49 12.28 -14.70
N LYS A 28 -19.45 12.68 -15.56
CA LYS A 28 -19.59 12.15 -16.90
C LYS A 28 -18.39 12.59 -17.73
N LEU A 29 -17.65 11.64 -18.28
CA LEU A 29 -16.45 11.94 -19.04
C LEU A 29 -16.79 12.31 -20.48
N GLU A 30 -16.08 13.31 -21.00
CA GLU A 30 -16.17 13.78 -22.39
C GLU A 30 -14.78 13.77 -23.01
N PRO A 31 -14.55 13.01 -24.12
CA PRO A 31 -13.22 12.86 -24.70
C PRO A 31 -12.51 14.18 -25.02
N GLU A 32 -13.24 15.20 -25.50
CA GLU A 32 -12.61 16.49 -25.83
C GLU A 32 -12.19 17.27 -24.58
N ARG A 33 -12.98 17.21 -23.50
CA ARG A 33 -12.59 17.81 -22.22
C ARG A 33 -11.35 17.13 -21.62
N LEU A 34 -11.24 15.80 -21.77
CA LEU A 34 -10.05 15.05 -21.38
C LEU A 34 -8.80 15.54 -22.16
N ARG A 35 -8.93 15.70 -23.48
CA ARG A 35 -7.83 16.23 -24.33
C ARG A 35 -7.41 17.63 -23.90
N GLU A 36 -8.35 18.51 -23.59
CA GLU A 36 -8.06 19.86 -23.08
C GLU A 36 -7.26 19.82 -21.79
N GLN A 37 -7.63 18.95 -20.85
CA GLN A 37 -6.92 18.82 -19.58
C GLN A 37 -5.52 18.22 -19.75
N ILE A 38 -5.30 17.31 -20.68
CA ILE A 38 -3.96 16.79 -21.03
C ILE A 38 -3.07 17.93 -21.56
N ARG A 39 -3.57 18.77 -22.46
CA ARG A 39 -2.84 19.97 -22.93
C ARG A 39 -2.54 20.94 -21.79
N SER A 40 -3.43 21.03 -20.82
CA SER A 40 -3.25 21.81 -19.60
C SER A 40 -2.11 21.25 -18.72
N MET A 41 -2.10 19.94 -18.47
CA MET A 41 -1.02 19.25 -17.74
C MET A 41 0.33 19.44 -18.43
N LYS A 42 0.37 19.38 -19.77
CA LYS A 42 1.59 19.68 -20.54
C LYS A 42 2.11 21.10 -20.28
N LYS A 43 1.23 22.09 -20.27
CA LYS A 43 1.60 23.50 -19.94
C LYS A 43 2.10 23.65 -18.51
N MET A 44 1.59 22.85 -17.58
CA MET A 44 2.06 22.79 -16.20
C MET A 44 3.43 22.11 -16.06
N GLY A 45 3.95 21.51 -17.11
CA GLY A 45 5.24 20.82 -17.10
C GLY A 45 5.19 19.37 -16.64
N MET A 46 4.00 18.77 -16.54
CA MET A 46 3.84 17.34 -16.18
C MET A 46 4.48 16.43 -17.23
N GLY A 47 4.93 15.25 -16.79
CA GLY A 47 5.48 14.19 -17.64
C GLY A 47 4.46 13.15 -18.05
N GLY A 48 3.35 13.08 -17.35
CA GLY A 48 2.28 12.13 -17.59
C GLY A 48 1.10 12.39 -16.68
N PHE A 49 0.21 11.40 -16.56
CA PHE A 49 -0.96 11.43 -15.68
C PHE A 49 -1.45 10.00 -15.41
N PHE A 50 -2.01 9.77 -14.23
CA PHE A 50 -2.70 8.52 -13.87
C PHE A 50 -4.21 8.71 -14.09
N MET A 51 -4.82 7.88 -14.95
CA MET A 51 -6.26 7.92 -15.27
C MET A 51 -7.05 7.23 -14.17
N HIS A 52 -7.35 7.97 -13.11
CA HIS A 52 -7.89 7.48 -11.85
C HIS A 52 -9.40 7.71 -11.75
N SER A 53 -10.18 6.62 -11.68
CA SER A 53 -11.60 6.69 -11.32
C SER A 53 -11.77 7.13 -9.87
N ARG A 54 -12.67 8.08 -9.62
CA ARG A 54 -12.91 8.64 -8.28
C ARG A 54 -14.39 8.75 -7.97
N VAL A 55 -14.73 8.94 -6.69
CA VAL A 55 -16.11 9.15 -6.21
C VAL A 55 -16.80 10.26 -7.00
N GLY A 56 -17.97 9.95 -7.57
CA GLY A 56 -18.73 10.86 -8.43
C GLY A 56 -18.62 10.53 -9.92
N LEU A 57 -17.81 9.58 -10.33
CA LEU A 57 -17.75 9.11 -11.72
C LEU A 57 -19.13 8.62 -12.17
N LYS A 58 -19.59 9.13 -13.33
CA LYS A 58 -20.88 8.79 -13.96
C LYS A 58 -20.70 7.93 -15.21
N THR A 59 -19.55 7.94 -15.84
CA THR A 59 -19.19 7.01 -16.91
C THR A 59 -18.93 5.65 -16.29
N GLN A 60 -19.63 4.63 -16.74
CA GLN A 60 -19.52 3.29 -16.14
C GLN A 60 -18.11 2.73 -16.31
N TYR A 61 -17.47 2.36 -15.18
CA TYR A 61 -16.14 1.76 -15.13
C TYR A 61 -16.08 0.49 -16.00
N LEU A 62 -14.99 0.31 -16.75
CA LEU A 62 -14.75 -0.77 -17.72
C LEU A 62 -15.81 -0.92 -18.84
N SER A 63 -16.67 0.08 -19.06
CA SER A 63 -17.59 0.09 -20.20
C SER A 63 -16.90 0.48 -21.51
N ARG A 64 -17.58 0.29 -22.64
CA ARG A 64 -17.08 0.78 -23.94
C ARG A 64 -16.75 2.27 -23.90
N GLU A 65 -17.63 3.08 -23.30
CA GLU A 65 -17.44 4.53 -23.16
C GLU A 65 -16.21 4.87 -22.30
N TRP A 66 -15.93 4.09 -21.24
CA TRP A 66 -14.71 4.20 -20.45
C TRP A 66 -13.47 4.00 -21.31
N PHE A 67 -13.43 2.93 -22.09
CA PHE A 67 -12.29 2.64 -22.97
C PHE A 67 -12.14 3.66 -24.10
N ASP A 68 -13.24 4.20 -24.65
CA ASP A 68 -13.19 5.29 -25.63
C ASP A 68 -12.56 6.57 -25.05
N CYS A 69 -12.83 6.88 -23.77
CA CYS A 69 -12.18 7.98 -23.04
C CYS A 69 -10.68 7.73 -22.85
N ILE A 70 -10.29 6.52 -22.46
CA ILE A 70 -8.87 6.15 -22.31
C ILE A 70 -8.14 6.22 -23.67
N ALA A 71 -8.75 5.71 -24.75
CA ALA A 71 -8.20 5.81 -26.09
C ALA A 71 -7.96 7.27 -26.50
N ALA A 72 -8.90 8.18 -26.20
CA ALA A 72 -8.76 9.61 -26.46
C ALA A 72 -7.60 10.22 -25.66
N CYS A 73 -7.38 9.77 -24.42
CA CYS A 73 -6.25 10.21 -23.59
C CYS A 73 -4.91 9.72 -24.15
N ILE A 74 -4.81 8.45 -24.55
CA ILE A 74 -3.60 7.88 -25.15
C ILE A 74 -3.23 8.63 -26.43
N ASP A 75 -4.22 8.88 -27.32
CA ASP A 75 -4.01 9.62 -28.55
C ASP A 75 -3.47 11.04 -28.30
N GLU A 76 -4.01 11.74 -27.31
CA GLU A 76 -3.57 13.10 -26.99
C GLU A 76 -2.20 13.08 -26.28
N ALA A 77 -1.96 12.13 -25.38
CA ALA A 77 -0.69 11.93 -24.73
C ALA A 77 0.46 11.74 -25.76
N LYS A 78 0.22 10.93 -26.80
CA LYS A 78 1.19 10.72 -27.89
C LYS A 78 1.51 12.02 -28.65
N LYS A 79 0.52 12.89 -28.88
CA LYS A 79 0.73 14.19 -29.55
C LYS A 79 1.54 15.15 -28.68
N GLU A 80 1.26 15.16 -27.39
CA GLU A 80 1.89 16.07 -26.42
C GLU A 80 3.22 15.54 -25.87
N GLY A 81 3.58 14.26 -26.14
CA GLY A 81 4.75 13.60 -25.62
C GLY A 81 4.68 13.40 -24.10
N LEU A 82 3.55 12.88 -23.62
CA LEU A 82 3.27 12.57 -22.22
C LEU A 82 3.04 11.07 -22.04
N ASP A 83 3.25 10.57 -20.82
CA ASP A 83 2.95 9.21 -20.41
C ASP A 83 1.49 9.09 -19.94
N ALA A 84 0.72 8.14 -20.49
CA ALA A 84 -0.65 7.84 -20.09
C ALA A 84 -0.67 6.60 -19.17
N TRP A 85 -0.59 6.79 -17.85
CA TRP A 85 -0.57 5.72 -16.88
C TRP A 85 -1.98 5.19 -16.61
N LEU A 86 -2.13 3.88 -16.52
CA LEU A 86 -3.37 3.23 -16.10
C LEU A 86 -3.51 3.22 -14.56
N TYR A 87 -4.73 2.98 -14.11
CA TYR A 87 -5.11 2.75 -12.73
C TYR A 87 -5.98 1.50 -12.67
N ASP A 88 -5.75 0.61 -11.70
CA ASP A 88 -6.30 -0.75 -11.73
C ASP A 88 -7.66 -0.93 -11.02
N GLU A 89 -8.24 0.15 -10.46
CA GLU A 89 -9.46 0.07 -9.66
C GLU A 89 -10.52 1.10 -10.07
N ASP A 90 -11.77 0.92 -9.67
CA ASP A 90 -12.85 1.93 -9.79
C ASP A 90 -12.67 3.08 -8.78
N ARG A 91 -12.02 2.83 -7.66
CA ARG A 91 -11.68 3.82 -6.60
C ARG A 91 -10.44 3.33 -5.88
N TRP A 92 -10.47 3.30 -4.55
CA TRP A 92 -9.44 2.69 -3.70
C TRP A 92 -10.12 2.03 -2.48
N PRO A 93 -9.46 1.09 -1.82
CA PRO A 93 -8.20 0.43 -2.21
C PRO A 93 -8.37 -0.56 -3.36
N SER A 94 -7.27 -0.80 -4.10
CA SER A 94 -7.22 -1.69 -5.27
C SER A 94 -7.48 -3.15 -4.91
N GLY A 95 -8.29 -3.84 -5.75
CA GLY A 95 -8.54 -5.28 -5.65
C GLY A 95 -9.97 -5.71 -5.96
N ALA A 96 -10.97 -4.86 -5.70
CA ALA A 96 -12.38 -5.21 -5.85
C ALA A 96 -12.93 -5.00 -7.27
N ALA A 97 -12.24 -4.22 -8.11
CA ALA A 97 -12.73 -3.77 -9.42
C ALA A 97 -14.12 -3.13 -9.31
N GLY A 98 -14.28 -2.16 -8.39
CA GLY A 98 -15.58 -1.56 -8.10
C GLY A 98 -16.63 -2.54 -7.57
N GLY A 99 -16.22 -3.63 -6.95
CA GLY A 99 -17.09 -4.68 -6.43
C GLY A 99 -17.50 -5.74 -7.48
N ILE A 100 -17.01 -5.65 -8.71
CA ILE A 100 -17.31 -6.65 -9.75
C ILE A 100 -16.75 -8.03 -9.36
N VAL A 101 -15.54 -8.08 -8.86
CA VAL A 101 -14.90 -9.33 -8.43
C VAL A 101 -15.59 -9.89 -7.19
N THR A 102 -15.87 -9.04 -6.22
CA THR A 102 -16.43 -9.41 -4.92
C THR A 102 -17.96 -9.54 -4.92
N ALA A 103 -18.60 -9.51 -6.08
CA ALA A 103 -19.96 -9.99 -6.24
C ALA A 103 -20.08 -11.51 -5.99
N ASP A 104 -18.97 -12.27 -6.14
CA ASP A 104 -18.87 -13.68 -5.77
C ASP A 104 -18.31 -13.81 -4.34
N ASP A 105 -19.05 -14.47 -3.47
CA ASP A 105 -18.69 -14.63 -2.04
C ASP A 105 -17.35 -15.36 -1.83
N ARG A 106 -16.90 -16.18 -2.77
CA ARG A 106 -15.60 -16.86 -2.71
C ARG A 106 -14.44 -15.88 -2.62
N PHE A 107 -14.55 -14.74 -3.31
CA PHE A 107 -13.50 -13.75 -3.45
C PHE A 107 -13.58 -12.61 -2.44
N LYS A 108 -14.65 -12.58 -1.64
CA LYS A 108 -14.84 -11.59 -0.59
C LYS A 108 -13.81 -11.74 0.51
N MET A 109 -13.33 -10.59 1.00
CA MET A 109 -12.50 -10.49 2.18
C MET A 109 -13.14 -11.18 3.37
N LYS A 110 -12.33 -11.88 4.15
CA LYS A 110 -12.70 -12.53 5.38
C LYS A 110 -11.91 -11.95 6.54
N GLU A 111 -12.54 -11.98 7.70
CA GLU A 111 -11.97 -11.43 8.94
C GLU A 111 -12.00 -12.50 10.03
N LEU A 112 -10.89 -12.66 10.74
CA LEU A 112 -10.82 -13.43 11.96
C LEU A 112 -11.29 -12.55 13.12
N LEU A 113 -12.27 -13.05 13.86
CA LEU A 113 -13.03 -12.34 14.87
C LEU A 113 -12.95 -13.07 16.20
N VAL A 114 -13.13 -12.33 17.29
CA VAL A 114 -13.22 -12.88 18.64
C VAL A 114 -14.43 -12.34 19.38
N GLU A 115 -15.11 -13.23 20.08
CA GLU A 115 -16.14 -12.87 21.06
C GLU A 115 -15.93 -13.66 22.35
N TRP A 116 -16.27 -13.06 23.49
CA TRP A 116 -16.09 -13.70 24.80
C TRP A 116 -17.18 -13.30 25.79
N GLY A 117 -17.48 -14.19 26.72
CA GLY A 117 -18.50 -13.98 27.74
C GLY A 117 -18.84 -15.25 28.51
N LYS A 118 -19.56 -15.07 29.63
CA LYS A 118 -20.05 -16.19 30.44
C LYS A 118 -21.37 -16.79 29.95
N GLU A 119 -22.16 -16.03 29.20
CA GLU A 119 -23.47 -16.40 28.71
C GLU A 119 -23.38 -16.81 27.23
N LYS A 120 -23.36 -18.13 26.96
CA LYS A 120 -23.30 -18.70 25.61
C LYS A 120 -24.40 -18.20 24.66
N SER A 121 -25.59 -17.92 25.22
CA SER A 121 -26.73 -17.39 24.43
C SER A 121 -26.51 -16.01 23.82
N LYS A 122 -25.51 -15.27 24.26
CA LYS A 122 -25.14 -13.94 23.73
C LYS A 122 -24.16 -14.00 22.58
N PHE A 123 -23.57 -15.17 22.29
CA PHE A 123 -22.65 -15.34 21.17
C PHE A 123 -23.39 -15.35 19.84
N HIS A 124 -22.77 -14.80 18.80
CA HIS A 124 -23.39 -14.74 17.48
C HIS A 124 -23.47 -16.13 16.82
N ASN A 125 -24.55 -16.38 16.09
CA ASN A 125 -24.74 -17.65 15.34
C ASN A 125 -24.02 -17.64 13.98
N LYS A 126 -23.32 -16.55 13.66
CA LYS A 126 -22.68 -16.37 12.35
C LYS A 126 -21.20 -16.77 12.38
N GLY A 127 -20.65 -16.94 11.19
CA GLY A 127 -19.25 -17.26 10.99
C GLY A 127 -18.90 -18.73 11.29
N THR A 128 -17.71 -19.11 10.89
CA THR A 128 -17.16 -20.45 11.12
C THR A 128 -16.24 -20.45 12.34
N THR A 129 -16.61 -21.18 13.38
CA THR A 129 -15.79 -21.34 14.58
C THR A 129 -14.51 -22.12 14.26
N LEU A 130 -13.37 -21.58 14.67
CA LEU A 130 -12.04 -22.17 14.51
C LEU A 130 -11.53 -22.78 15.83
N ALA A 131 -11.67 -22.02 16.93
CA ALA A 131 -11.26 -22.47 18.25
C ALA A 131 -12.12 -21.85 19.35
N CYS A 132 -12.30 -22.59 20.45
CA CYS A 132 -12.87 -22.08 21.69
C CYS A 132 -11.88 -22.29 22.83
N PHE A 133 -11.92 -21.38 23.80
CA PHE A 133 -11.07 -21.42 24.99
C PHE A 133 -11.90 -21.14 26.24
N ALA A 134 -11.58 -21.84 27.32
CA ALA A 134 -11.93 -21.46 28.66
C ALA A 134 -10.78 -20.63 29.23
N ALA A 135 -11.02 -19.34 29.48
CA ALA A 135 -9.99 -18.40 29.88
C ALA A 135 -10.32 -17.69 31.19
N VAL A 136 -9.32 -17.50 32.03
CA VAL A 136 -9.42 -16.71 33.27
C VAL A 136 -8.82 -15.33 32.98
N PHE A 137 -9.58 -14.29 33.26
CA PHE A 137 -9.20 -12.91 33.03
C PHE A 137 -8.86 -12.17 34.34
N GLU A 138 -7.80 -11.39 34.34
CA GLU A 138 -7.54 -10.33 35.30
C GLU A 138 -7.57 -8.98 34.56
N GLY A 139 -8.67 -8.24 34.72
CA GLY A 139 -8.95 -7.08 33.88
C GLY A 139 -9.19 -7.49 32.43
N GLU A 140 -8.36 -6.99 31.50
CA GLU A 140 -8.41 -7.35 30.09
C GLU A 140 -7.36 -8.42 29.71
N ASN A 141 -6.49 -8.82 30.62
CA ASN A 141 -5.43 -9.79 30.38
C ASN A 141 -5.91 -11.22 30.70
N VAL A 142 -5.44 -12.17 29.90
CA VAL A 142 -5.71 -13.60 30.09
C VAL A 142 -4.56 -14.19 30.91
N VAL A 143 -4.83 -14.59 32.14
CA VAL A 143 -3.82 -15.16 33.04
C VAL A 143 -3.65 -16.67 32.88
N SER A 144 -4.69 -17.35 32.40
CA SER A 144 -4.62 -18.75 31.99
C SER A 144 -5.72 -19.07 30.96
N TYR A 145 -5.46 -20.03 30.11
CA TYR A 145 -6.45 -20.54 29.17
C TYR A 145 -6.20 -22.00 28.83
N ARG A 146 -7.29 -22.70 28.40
CA ARG A 146 -7.22 -24.03 27.83
C ARG A 146 -8.19 -24.13 26.65
N ARG A 147 -7.87 -24.92 25.66
CA ARG A 147 -8.75 -25.20 24.51
C ARG A 147 -9.95 -26.05 25.00
N VAL A 148 -11.12 -25.72 24.49
CA VAL A 148 -12.40 -26.40 24.83
C VAL A 148 -13.30 -26.47 23.61
N GLU A 149 -14.34 -27.31 23.67
CA GLU A 149 -15.44 -27.21 22.73
C GLU A 149 -16.46 -26.15 23.21
N PHE A 150 -17.25 -25.60 22.29
CA PHE A 150 -18.17 -24.51 22.60
C PHE A 150 -19.17 -24.87 23.74
N ASP A 151 -19.59 -26.11 23.78
CA ASP A 151 -20.59 -26.60 24.75
C ASP A 151 -20.00 -27.15 26.05
N ASP A 152 -18.68 -27.19 26.19
CA ASP A 152 -18.03 -27.69 27.40
C ASP A 152 -18.42 -26.89 28.65
N ALA A 153 -18.41 -27.59 29.79
CA ALA A 153 -18.63 -26.96 31.09
C ALA A 153 -17.42 -26.08 31.48
N LEU A 154 -17.72 -24.92 31.99
CA LEU A 154 -16.72 -23.93 32.48
C LEU A 154 -16.82 -23.84 34.01
N SER A 155 -15.73 -23.57 34.70
CA SER A 155 -15.73 -23.18 36.10
C SER A 155 -16.29 -21.75 36.27
N GLU A 156 -16.56 -21.35 37.53
CA GLU A 156 -17.09 -20.02 37.84
C GLU A 156 -16.10 -18.88 37.46
N GLU A 157 -14.80 -19.17 37.47
CA GLU A 157 -13.74 -18.23 37.14
C GLU A 157 -13.49 -18.10 35.63
N GLU A 158 -13.84 -19.16 34.86
CA GLU A 158 -13.59 -19.21 33.43
C GLU A 158 -14.64 -18.45 32.63
N THR A 159 -14.19 -17.86 31.55
CA THR A 159 -14.97 -17.16 30.52
C THR A 159 -14.77 -17.87 29.20
N LEU A 160 -15.84 -18.16 28.46
CA LEU A 160 -15.73 -18.68 27.10
C LEU A 160 -15.19 -17.62 26.17
N VAL A 161 -14.17 -17.97 25.38
CA VAL A 161 -13.65 -17.18 24.24
C VAL A 161 -13.84 -18.00 22.99
N ARG A 162 -14.50 -17.44 21.98
CA ARG A 162 -14.70 -18.05 20.67
C ARG A 162 -13.95 -17.25 19.61
N CYS A 163 -13.05 -17.91 18.90
CA CYS A 163 -12.39 -17.38 17.71
C CYS A 163 -13.08 -17.98 16.48
N TYR A 164 -13.50 -17.13 15.55
CA TYR A 164 -14.23 -17.51 14.35
C TYR A 164 -13.90 -16.57 13.20
N PHE A 165 -14.16 -17.00 11.97
CA PHE A 165 -14.07 -16.09 10.83
C PHE A 165 -15.43 -15.90 10.16
N ASP A 166 -15.61 -14.73 9.55
CA ASP A 166 -16.79 -14.40 8.75
C ASP A 166 -16.41 -13.50 7.58
N LEU A 167 -17.33 -13.29 6.65
CA LEU A 167 -17.16 -12.32 5.58
C LEU A 167 -17.11 -10.89 6.14
N SER A 168 -16.25 -10.06 5.60
CA SER A 168 -16.23 -8.65 5.97
C SER A 168 -17.52 -7.95 5.54
N GLN A 169 -17.86 -6.84 6.19
CA GLN A 169 -19.08 -6.10 5.91
C GLN A 169 -19.01 -5.40 4.53
N SER A 170 -20.17 -5.34 3.87
CA SER A 170 -20.32 -4.59 2.63
C SER A 170 -20.21 -3.08 2.85
N SER A 171 -19.77 -2.36 1.81
CA SER A 171 -19.55 -0.92 1.85
C SER A 171 -19.94 -0.25 0.54
N SER A 172 -20.31 1.03 0.62
CA SER A 172 -20.51 1.87 -0.56
C SER A 172 -19.24 2.11 -1.38
N GLU A 173 -18.08 1.98 -0.75
CA GLU A 173 -16.77 2.07 -1.41
C GLU A 173 -16.61 1.00 -2.49
N PHE A 174 -17.18 -0.19 -2.26
CA PHE A 174 -17.17 -1.31 -3.21
C PHE A 174 -18.55 -1.53 -3.87
N ASN A 175 -19.30 -0.45 -4.09
CA ASN A 175 -20.63 -0.47 -4.72
C ASN A 175 -21.60 -1.47 -4.06
N GLY A 176 -21.57 -1.58 -2.73
CA GLY A 176 -22.44 -2.46 -1.95
C GLY A 176 -21.89 -3.88 -1.75
N ASN A 177 -20.70 -4.19 -2.26
CA ASN A 177 -19.97 -5.41 -1.99
C ASN A 177 -18.93 -5.24 -0.87
N THR A 178 -18.03 -6.20 -0.70
CA THR A 178 -16.91 -6.13 0.24
C THR A 178 -15.60 -5.89 -0.50
N TYR A 179 -14.51 -5.74 0.24
CA TYR A 179 -13.17 -5.78 -0.32
C TYR A 179 -12.77 -7.20 -0.75
N LEU A 180 -11.67 -7.30 -1.50
CA LEU A 180 -11.12 -8.57 -2.00
C LEU A 180 -10.39 -9.35 -0.90
N ASP A 181 -10.43 -10.68 -0.95
CA ASP A 181 -9.49 -11.56 -0.26
C ASP A 181 -8.13 -11.52 -0.96
N THR A 182 -7.30 -10.54 -0.59
CA THR A 182 -6.00 -10.28 -1.22
C THR A 182 -4.93 -11.32 -0.88
N MET A 183 -5.20 -12.24 0.07
CA MET A 183 -4.35 -13.39 0.38
C MET A 183 -4.71 -14.64 -0.45
N SER A 184 -5.78 -14.58 -1.24
CA SER A 184 -6.24 -15.66 -2.11
C SER A 184 -5.70 -15.48 -3.53
N GLU A 185 -4.84 -16.40 -3.98
CA GLU A 185 -4.30 -16.38 -5.35
C GLU A 185 -5.43 -16.46 -6.41
N GLU A 186 -6.53 -17.18 -6.14
CA GLU A 186 -7.67 -17.28 -7.05
C GLU A 186 -8.45 -15.95 -7.14
N ALA A 187 -8.64 -15.28 -6.00
CA ALA A 187 -9.34 -13.99 -5.96
C ALA A 187 -8.56 -12.90 -6.69
N VAL A 188 -7.26 -12.82 -6.45
CA VAL A 188 -6.38 -11.85 -7.15
C VAL A 188 -6.27 -12.16 -8.64
N LYS A 189 -6.18 -13.43 -9.01
CA LYS A 189 -6.24 -13.81 -10.43
C LYS A 189 -7.53 -13.31 -11.08
N LYS A 190 -8.67 -13.44 -10.39
CA LYS A 190 -9.95 -12.92 -10.89
C LYS A 190 -9.94 -11.39 -11.02
N PHE A 191 -9.28 -10.67 -10.10
CA PHE A 191 -9.09 -9.23 -10.22
C PHE A 191 -8.28 -8.87 -11.48
N ILE A 192 -7.18 -9.56 -11.73
CA ILE A 192 -6.37 -9.40 -12.96
C ILE A 192 -7.22 -9.66 -14.20
N ASP A 193 -8.00 -10.76 -14.21
CA ASP A 193 -8.86 -11.13 -15.34
C ASP A 193 -9.93 -10.06 -15.65
N VAL A 194 -10.43 -9.35 -14.64
CA VAL A 194 -11.47 -8.32 -14.79
C VAL A 194 -10.88 -6.98 -15.23
N THR A 195 -9.74 -6.58 -14.67
CA THR A 195 -9.16 -5.24 -14.88
C THR A 195 -8.01 -5.25 -15.89
N HIS A 196 -6.91 -5.87 -15.57
CA HIS A 196 -5.67 -5.86 -16.35
C HIS A 196 -5.86 -6.49 -17.73
N GLU A 197 -6.50 -7.65 -17.81
CA GLU A 197 -6.82 -8.30 -19.07
C GLU A 197 -7.83 -7.49 -19.92
N ALA A 198 -8.66 -6.65 -19.30
CA ALA A 198 -9.56 -5.77 -20.05
C ALA A 198 -8.76 -4.64 -20.72
N TYR A 199 -7.76 -4.08 -20.04
CA TYR A 199 -6.84 -3.10 -20.62
C TYR A 199 -5.95 -3.72 -21.69
N ASP A 200 -5.49 -4.96 -21.50
CA ASP A 200 -4.67 -5.67 -22.49
C ASP A 200 -5.44 -5.87 -23.80
N ARG A 201 -6.69 -6.34 -23.73
CA ARG A 201 -7.55 -6.52 -24.90
C ARG A 201 -7.74 -5.25 -25.73
N GLU A 202 -7.82 -4.09 -25.09
CA GLU A 202 -8.10 -2.82 -25.75
C GLU A 202 -6.80 -2.08 -26.17
N PHE A 203 -5.71 -2.19 -25.41
CA PHE A 203 -4.54 -1.32 -25.54
C PHE A 203 -3.18 -2.02 -25.59
N HIS A 204 -3.11 -3.32 -25.80
CA HIS A 204 -1.86 -4.09 -25.86
C HIS A 204 -0.77 -3.43 -26.72
N GLY A 205 -1.16 -2.89 -27.87
CA GLY A 205 -0.22 -2.22 -28.79
C GLY A 205 0.44 -0.96 -28.25
N GLU A 206 -0.06 -0.37 -27.14
CA GLU A 206 0.45 0.85 -26.52
C GLU A 206 1.29 0.54 -25.25
N PHE A 207 1.30 -0.70 -24.78
CA PHE A 207 2.04 -1.12 -23.59
C PHE A 207 3.56 -0.98 -23.79
N GLY A 208 4.24 -0.43 -22.81
CA GLY A 208 5.66 -0.09 -22.89
C GLY A 208 6.00 1.06 -23.85
N LYS A 209 4.99 1.80 -24.33
CA LYS A 209 5.11 2.95 -25.23
C LYS A 209 4.41 4.16 -24.62
N ALA A 210 3.17 4.47 -25.09
CA ALA A 210 2.36 5.55 -24.53
C ALA A 210 1.81 5.17 -23.13
N ILE A 211 1.65 3.88 -22.83
CA ILE A 211 1.26 3.34 -21.54
C ILE A 211 2.48 2.69 -20.90
N PRO A 212 3.21 3.36 -19.99
CA PRO A 212 4.42 2.79 -19.38
C PRO A 212 4.12 1.86 -18.20
N GLY A 213 2.93 1.94 -17.60
CA GLY A 213 2.59 1.13 -16.45
C GLY A 213 1.18 1.34 -15.93
N ILE A 214 0.91 0.67 -14.81
CA ILE A 214 -0.36 0.70 -14.11
C ILE A 214 -0.12 0.95 -12.62
N PHE A 215 -1.00 1.74 -12.00
CA PHE A 215 -0.96 2.07 -10.58
C PHE A 215 -1.90 1.16 -9.81
N THR A 216 -1.41 0.61 -8.70
CA THR A 216 -2.19 -0.06 -7.68
C THR A 216 -2.18 0.77 -6.40
N ASP A 217 -3.36 1.01 -5.82
CA ASP A 217 -3.61 1.98 -4.78
C ASP A 217 -4.02 1.29 -3.48
N GLU A 218 -3.18 1.38 -2.46
CA GLU A 218 -3.40 0.88 -1.10
C GLU A 218 -3.90 -0.58 -0.98
N PRO A 219 -3.48 -1.56 -1.81
CA PRO A 219 -3.88 -2.93 -1.53
C PRO A 219 -3.41 -3.36 -0.15
N CYS A 220 -4.27 -4.10 0.55
CA CYS A 220 -4.02 -4.55 1.92
C CYS A 220 -4.75 -5.87 2.19
N TYR A 221 -4.41 -6.56 3.27
CA TYR A 221 -5.15 -7.73 3.72
C TYR A 221 -6.13 -7.44 4.87
N SER A 222 -6.08 -6.24 5.44
CA SER A 222 -6.99 -5.78 6.49
C SER A 222 -7.27 -4.28 6.35
N LEU A 223 -8.53 -3.89 6.57
CA LEU A 223 -9.00 -2.51 6.48
C LEU A 223 -9.20 -1.94 7.89
N PRO A 224 -8.26 -1.15 8.42
CA PRO A 224 -8.24 -0.71 9.81
C PRO A 224 -9.41 0.22 10.21
N TYR A 225 -9.94 0.98 9.27
CA TYR A 225 -11.06 1.88 9.53
C TYR A 225 -12.39 1.17 9.72
N ARG A 226 -12.46 -0.17 9.57
CA ARG A 226 -13.67 -0.96 9.81
C ARG A 226 -13.73 -1.54 11.21
N SER A 227 -12.64 -2.08 11.72
CA SER A 227 -12.51 -2.53 13.10
C SER A 227 -11.05 -2.83 13.46
N GLU A 228 -10.53 -2.19 14.47
CA GLU A 228 -9.18 -2.46 15.02
C GLU A 228 -9.09 -3.85 15.70
N ASN A 229 -10.21 -4.55 15.86
CA ASN A 229 -10.28 -5.84 16.54
C ASN A 229 -10.35 -7.03 15.59
N ASN A 230 -10.50 -6.78 14.28
CA ASN A 230 -10.58 -7.82 13.28
C ASN A 230 -9.18 -8.08 12.73
N LEU A 231 -8.83 -9.35 12.55
CA LEU A 231 -7.56 -9.76 11.98
C LEU A 231 -7.78 -10.32 10.57
N PRO A 232 -6.76 -10.30 9.70
CA PRO A 232 -6.89 -10.83 8.35
C PRO A 232 -7.14 -12.35 8.37
N TRP A 233 -7.95 -12.83 7.43
CA TRP A 233 -8.19 -14.25 7.27
C TRP A 233 -8.45 -14.62 5.81
N THR A 234 -8.02 -15.82 5.44
CA THR A 234 -8.36 -16.46 4.16
C THR A 234 -8.66 -17.94 4.39
N VAL A 235 -9.43 -18.57 3.51
CA VAL A 235 -9.77 -19.98 3.63
C VAL A 235 -8.51 -20.84 3.53
N GLY A 236 -8.34 -21.76 4.46
CA GLY A 236 -7.18 -22.65 4.52
C GLY A 236 -5.94 -22.01 5.16
N PHE A 237 -6.10 -20.90 5.87
CA PHE A 237 -5.00 -20.25 6.57
C PHE A 237 -4.40 -21.17 7.63
N GLU A 238 -5.24 -21.85 8.43
CA GLU A 238 -4.82 -22.77 9.47
C GLU A 238 -4.05 -23.98 8.94
N GLN A 239 -4.44 -24.51 7.76
CA GLN A 239 -3.71 -25.60 7.11
C GLN A 239 -2.31 -25.14 6.64
N LYS A 240 -2.23 -23.98 5.98
CA LYS A 240 -0.95 -23.40 5.53
C LYS A 240 -0.04 -23.08 6.71
N PHE A 241 -0.62 -22.63 7.83
CA PHE A 241 0.12 -22.38 9.07
C PHE A 241 0.73 -23.69 9.63
N GLN A 242 -0.08 -24.73 9.74
CA GLN A 242 0.36 -26.05 10.19
C GLN A 242 1.45 -26.64 9.28
N GLU A 243 1.29 -26.52 7.96
CA GLU A 243 2.28 -26.99 6.99
C GLU A 243 3.64 -26.28 7.15
N LYS A 244 3.61 -24.96 7.41
CA LYS A 244 4.82 -24.15 7.51
C LYS A 244 5.52 -24.27 8.86
N TYR A 245 4.74 -24.21 9.95
CA TYR A 245 5.31 -24.10 11.30
C TYR A 245 5.23 -25.38 12.13
N HIS A 246 4.56 -26.44 11.62
CA HIS A 246 4.47 -27.76 12.22
C HIS A 246 3.78 -27.82 13.59
N TYR A 247 2.87 -26.87 13.87
CA TYR A 247 1.98 -26.87 15.03
C TYR A 247 0.65 -26.18 14.71
N ASP A 248 -0.39 -26.47 15.51
CA ASP A 248 -1.75 -25.96 15.26
C ASP A 248 -1.89 -24.50 15.72
N LEU A 249 -2.27 -23.59 14.80
CA LEU A 249 -2.59 -22.20 15.14
C LEU A 249 -3.73 -22.12 16.16
N CYS A 250 -4.72 -23.02 16.04
CA CYS A 250 -5.89 -23.04 16.90
C CYS A 250 -5.57 -23.29 18.38
N ASP A 251 -4.40 -23.85 18.72
CA ASP A 251 -4.02 -24.06 20.13
C ASP A 251 -3.67 -22.76 20.87
N GLY A 252 -3.20 -21.75 20.15
CA GLY A 252 -2.82 -20.46 20.70
C GLY A 252 -3.51 -19.25 20.05
N MET A 253 -4.62 -19.48 19.33
CA MET A 253 -5.32 -18.40 18.61
C MET A 253 -5.82 -17.28 19.53
N ILE A 254 -6.09 -17.55 20.79
CA ILE A 254 -6.43 -16.55 21.81
C ILE A 254 -5.31 -15.49 21.99
N GLU A 255 -4.04 -15.89 21.84
CA GLU A 255 -2.90 -14.98 21.95
C GLU A 255 -2.86 -13.91 20.83
N LEU A 256 -3.58 -14.13 19.72
CA LEU A 256 -3.67 -13.11 18.65
C LEU A 256 -4.45 -11.87 19.12
N PHE A 257 -5.36 -12.04 20.07
CA PHE A 257 -6.29 -11.00 20.50
C PHE A 257 -5.99 -10.44 21.89
N PHE A 258 -5.40 -11.25 22.78
CA PHE A 258 -5.23 -10.91 24.19
C PHE A 258 -3.78 -10.98 24.63
N GLU A 259 -3.46 -10.19 25.64
CA GLU A 259 -2.23 -10.37 26.42
C GLU A 259 -2.42 -11.64 27.28
N CYS A 260 -1.47 -12.58 27.18
CA CYS A 260 -1.52 -13.88 27.82
C CYS A 260 -0.27 -14.14 28.71
N GLY A 261 0.22 -13.13 29.40
CA GLY A 261 1.40 -13.22 30.27
C GLY A 261 2.73 -13.36 29.55
N LYS A 262 2.77 -13.04 28.25
CA LYS A 262 3.98 -13.10 27.42
C LYS A 262 4.17 -11.80 26.67
N GLU A 263 5.29 -11.11 26.87
CA GLU A 263 5.63 -9.92 26.11
C GLU A 263 5.69 -10.21 24.60
N PHE A 264 6.25 -11.34 24.20
CA PHE A 264 6.35 -11.81 22.82
C PHE A 264 5.58 -13.11 22.63
N SER A 265 4.69 -13.17 21.64
CA SER A 265 3.98 -14.40 21.24
C SER A 265 4.47 -14.93 19.91
N VAL A 266 4.90 -16.18 19.89
CA VAL A 266 5.27 -16.91 18.68
C VAL A 266 4.06 -17.09 17.75
N TYR A 267 2.86 -17.28 18.31
CA TYR A 267 1.62 -17.41 17.51
C TYR A 267 1.35 -16.12 16.74
N ARG A 268 1.46 -14.94 17.37
CA ARG A 268 1.31 -13.63 16.71
C ARG A 268 2.37 -13.43 15.62
N ASN A 269 3.64 -13.68 15.97
CA ASN A 269 4.74 -13.54 15.03
C ASN A 269 4.52 -14.38 13.77
N HIS A 270 4.25 -15.67 13.91
CA HIS A 270 4.03 -16.57 12.79
C HIS A 270 2.72 -16.28 12.02
N PHE A 271 1.68 -15.81 12.72
CA PHE A 271 0.42 -15.40 12.09
C PHE A 271 0.63 -14.24 11.11
N TYR A 272 1.24 -13.14 11.57
CA TYR A 272 1.48 -11.98 10.71
C TYR A 272 2.53 -12.26 9.62
N ALA A 273 3.54 -13.04 9.92
CA ALA A 273 4.52 -13.49 8.91
C ALA A 273 3.83 -14.27 7.78
N LEU A 274 2.94 -15.22 8.11
CA LEU A 274 2.20 -15.97 7.10
C LEU A 274 1.22 -15.08 6.33
N ALA A 275 0.46 -14.21 7.02
CA ALA A 275 -0.47 -13.30 6.36
C ALA A 275 0.25 -12.39 5.35
N GLY A 276 1.37 -11.79 5.72
CA GLY A 276 2.20 -10.97 4.83
C GLY A 276 2.74 -11.75 3.64
N GLU A 277 3.23 -12.97 3.85
CA GLU A 277 3.70 -13.83 2.75
C GLU A 277 2.57 -14.20 1.77
N LEU A 278 1.40 -14.56 2.27
CA LEU A 278 0.24 -14.89 1.43
C LEU A 278 -0.21 -13.68 0.61
N PHE A 279 -0.26 -12.50 1.24
CA PHE A 279 -0.59 -11.26 0.57
C PHE A 279 0.41 -10.91 -0.54
N VAL A 280 1.69 -10.91 -0.23
CA VAL A 280 2.74 -10.61 -1.21
C VAL A 280 2.74 -11.63 -2.35
N LYS A 281 2.55 -12.91 -2.03
CA LYS A 281 2.47 -13.97 -3.04
C LYS A 281 1.24 -13.83 -3.93
N ALA A 282 0.07 -13.63 -3.32
CA ALA A 282 -1.19 -13.58 -4.05
C ALA A 282 -1.36 -12.27 -4.83
N PHE A 283 -1.14 -11.11 -4.19
CA PHE A 283 -1.34 -9.81 -4.83
C PHE A 283 -0.06 -9.29 -5.47
N GLY A 284 0.97 -9.01 -4.68
CA GLY A 284 2.18 -8.34 -5.16
C GLY A 284 2.86 -9.06 -6.33
N LYS A 285 3.13 -10.37 -6.18
CA LYS A 285 3.81 -11.14 -7.23
C LYS A 285 2.96 -11.34 -8.46
N GLN A 286 1.68 -11.75 -8.32
CA GLN A 286 0.84 -11.99 -9.50
C GLN A 286 0.65 -10.73 -10.33
N VAL A 287 0.33 -9.58 -9.71
CA VAL A 287 0.15 -8.31 -10.43
C VAL A 287 1.48 -7.81 -10.99
N GLY A 288 2.57 -7.87 -10.20
CA GLY A 288 3.90 -7.46 -10.65
C GLY A 288 4.44 -8.30 -11.82
N GLU A 289 4.26 -9.62 -11.78
CA GLU A 289 4.64 -10.53 -12.85
C GLU A 289 3.77 -10.33 -14.10
N TRP A 290 2.46 -10.12 -13.93
CA TRP A 290 1.58 -9.80 -15.05
C TRP A 290 2.05 -8.52 -15.76
N CYS A 291 2.31 -7.46 -15.01
CA CYS A 291 2.81 -6.20 -15.57
C CYS A 291 4.15 -6.40 -16.32
N ALA A 292 5.11 -7.08 -15.69
CA ALA A 292 6.41 -7.36 -16.31
C ALA A 292 6.29 -8.13 -17.63
N ASN A 293 5.40 -9.13 -17.68
CA ASN A 293 5.16 -9.95 -18.88
C ASN A 293 4.47 -9.16 -20.01
N HIS A 294 3.82 -8.04 -19.68
CA HIS A 294 3.13 -7.17 -20.64
C HIS A 294 3.90 -5.85 -20.93
N ASN A 295 5.19 -5.77 -20.58
CA ASN A 295 6.01 -4.56 -20.72
C ASN A 295 5.44 -3.33 -20.00
N LEU A 296 4.76 -3.54 -18.90
CA LEU A 296 4.27 -2.49 -18.01
C LEU A 296 5.08 -2.46 -16.72
N ALA A 297 5.17 -1.29 -16.11
CA ALA A 297 5.63 -1.15 -14.75
C ALA A 297 4.44 -1.18 -13.79
N LEU A 298 4.46 -2.08 -12.78
CA LEU A 298 3.61 -1.92 -11.61
C LEU A 298 4.19 -0.81 -10.75
N THR A 299 3.37 0.19 -10.43
CA THR A 299 3.69 1.26 -9.48
C THR A 299 2.53 1.46 -8.50
N GLY A 300 2.70 2.35 -7.53
CA GLY A 300 1.72 2.61 -6.47
C GLY A 300 2.32 2.36 -5.10
N HIS A 301 1.49 2.11 -4.13
CA HIS A 301 1.86 1.91 -2.72
C HIS A 301 0.87 0.98 -2.02
N VAL A 302 1.16 0.61 -0.77
CA VAL A 302 0.30 -0.23 0.07
C VAL A 302 -0.25 0.56 1.24
N LEU A 303 -1.33 0.08 1.85
CA LEU A 303 -1.92 0.70 3.03
C LEU A 303 -1.02 0.49 4.28
N GLY A 304 -0.91 1.49 5.13
CA GLY A 304 -0.32 1.33 6.47
C GLY A 304 1.21 1.36 6.52
N GLU A 305 1.85 2.14 5.66
CA GLU A 305 3.31 2.23 5.55
C GLU A 305 4.00 3.02 6.67
N ASP A 306 3.23 3.77 7.47
CA ASP A 306 3.75 4.84 8.33
C ASP A 306 4.48 4.34 9.56
N ASP A 307 4.02 3.23 10.14
CA ASP A 307 4.60 2.68 11.36
C ASP A 307 4.50 1.16 11.45
N LEU A 308 5.19 0.58 12.44
CA LEU A 308 5.28 -0.87 12.62
C LEU A 308 3.93 -1.53 12.97
N ASP A 309 3.05 -0.83 13.69
CA ASP A 309 1.73 -1.34 14.09
C ASP A 309 0.80 -1.41 12.88
N TRP A 310 0.73 -0.31 12.11
CA TRP A 310 -0.07 -0.23 10.89
C TRP A 310 0.44 -1.18 9.81
N ASN A 311 1.75 -1.25 9.60
CA ASN A 311 2.37 -2.22 8.70
C ASN A 311 1.96 -3.65 9.05
N SER A 312 2.09 -4.02 10.35
CA SER A 312 1.68 -5.36 10.83
C SER A 312 0.20 -5.63 10.59
N PHE A 313 -0.66 -4.62 10.76
CA PHE A 313 -2.11 -4.77 10.65
C PHE A 313 -2.60 -4.82 9.21
N CYS A 314 -2.01 -4.03 8.31
CA CYS A 314 -2.51 -3.86 6.95
C CYS A 314 -1.88 -4.79 5.93
N VAL A 315 -0.58 -5.08 6.03
CA VAL A 315 0.18 -5.73 4.95
C VAL A 315 1.29 -6.69 5.41
N GLY A 316 1.57 -6.76 6.71
CA GLY A 316 2.69 -7.51 7.27
C GLY A 316 4.01 -6.76 7.15
N SER A 317 4.47 -6.50 5.93
CA SER A 317 5.63 -5.67 5.64
C SER A 317 5.51 -5.02 4.28
N SER A 318 5.47 -3.68 4.24
CA SER A 318 5.47 -2.92 2.99
C SER A 318 6.76 -3.16 2.18
N MET A 319 7.90 -3.35 2.83
CA MET A 319 9.15 -3.66 2.14
C MET A 319 9.08 -4.94 1.31
N TRP A 320 8.38 -5.98 1.78
CA TRP A 320 8.17 -7.21 1.00
C TRP A 320 7.32 -6.98 -0.25
N PHE A 321 6.35 -6.09 -0.16
CA PHE A 321 5.52 -5.75 -1.31
C PHE A 321 6.29 -4.93 -2.35
N TYR A 322 7.08 -3.94 -1.92
CA TYR A 322 7.89 -3.11 -2.83
C TYR A 322 8.86 -3.92 -3.70
N GLU A 323 9.35 -5.07 -3.21
CA GLU A 323 10.19 -5.97 -4.00
C GLU A 323 9.51 -6.43 -5.29
N THR A 324 8.19 -6.60 -5.28
CA THR A 324 7.41 -7.08 -6.42
C THR A 324 7.13 -6.02 -7.48
N MET A 325 7.31 -4.74 -7.14
CA MET A 325 6.99 -3.62 -8.03
C MET A 325 8.19 -3.26 -8.91
N GLN A 326 7.95 -2.85 -10.16
CA GLN A 326 8.99 -2.30 -11.03
C GLN A 326 9.34 -0.86 -10.63
N ILE A 327 8.35 -0.10 -10.16
CA ILE A 327 8.51 1.25 -9.61
C ILE A 327 7.80 1.28 -8.26
N PRO A 328 8.48 0.91 -7.17
CA PRO A 328 7.88 0.96 -5.85
C PRO A 328 7.56 2.40 -5.45
N GLY A 329 6.51 2.57 -4.64
CA GLY A 329 6.07 3.87 -4.17
C GLY A 329 5.55 3.86 -2.75
N ILE A 330 5.29 5.06 -2.24
CA ILE A 330 4.73 5.35 -0.93
C ILE A 330 3.62 6.38 -1.04
N ASP A 331 2.75 6.43 -0.03
CA ASP A 331 1.81 7.51 0.21
C ASP A 331 2.29 8.37 1.40
N LEU A 332 2.76 9.57 1.12
CA LEU A 332 3.22 10.51 2.13
C LEU A 332 2.78 11.93 1.77
N LEU A 333 1.49 12.19 1.99
CA LEU A 333 0.74 13.29 1.39
C LEU A 333 1.15 14.67 1.86
N THR A 334 1.43 14.84 3.17
CA THR A 334 1.46 16.18 3.77
C THR A 334 2.74 16.42 4.59
N GLU A 335 3.11 17.70 4.71
CA GLU A 335 4.23 18.16 5.55
C GLU A 335 4.04 17.92 7.05
N HIS A 336 2.83 17.56 7.48
CA HIS A 336 2.54 17.25 8.88
C HIS A 336 2.88 15.80 9.26
N TRP A 337 3.09 14.93 8.29
CA TRP A 337 3.47 13.52 8.45
C TRP A 337 4.93 13.32 8.07
N THR A 338 5.82 13.73 8.95
CA THR A 338 7.27 13.68 8.70
C THR A 338 7.87 12.35 9.13
N THR A 339 7.39 11.24 8.58
CA THR A 339 7.93 9.92 8.84
C THR A 339 9.11 9.61 7.90
N TYR A 340 10.34 9.84 8.37
CA TYR A 340 11.54 9.47 7.61
C TYR A 340 11.60 7.97 7.31
N ALA A 341 11.05 7.15 8.21
CA ALA A 341 11.05 5.70 8.08
C ALA A 341 10.33 5.25 6.80
N THR A 342 9.17 5.82 6.46
CA THR A 342 8.41 5.48 5.25
C THR A 342 9.25 5.68 3.98
N VAL A 343 9.89 6.85 3.83
CA VAL A 343 10.75 7.11 2.67
C VAL A 343 11.99 6.22 2.66
N LYS A 344 12.54 5.92 3.84
CA LYS A 344 13.72 5.04 3.97
C LYS A 344 13.39 3.58 3.64
N GLN A 345 12.20 3.08 3.99
CA GLN A 345 11.72 1.76 3.54
C GLN A 345 11.75 1.67 2.00
N LEU A 346 11.10 2.62 1.34
CA LEU A 346 11.05 2.70 -0.12
C LEU A 346 12.46 2.75 -0.74
N SER A 347 13.27 3.72 -0.32
CA SER A 347 14.58 3.94 -0.91
C SER A 347 15.55 2.79 -0.67
N SER A 348 15.44 2.11 0.48
CA SER A 348 16.23 0.94 0.83
C SER A 348 15.93 -0.25 -0.08
N VAL A 349 14.64 -0.60 -0.25
CA VAL A 349 14.23 -1.68 -1.16
C VAL A 349 14.61 -1.34 -2.60
N ALA A 350 14.32 -0.13 -3.05
CA ALA A 350 14.62 0.28 -4.41
C ALA A 350 16.12 0.14 -4.71
N ARG A 351 16.99 0.54 -3.78
CA ARG A 351 18.44 0.41 -3.92
C ARG A 351 18.90 -1.05 -3.92
N GLN A 352 18.42 -1.86 -2.97
CA GLN A 352 18.79 -3.27 -2.84
C GLN A 352 18.38 -4.11 -4.05
N PHE A 353 17.23 -3.81 -4.65
CA PHE A 353 16.69 -4.53 -5.80
C PHE A 353 16.92 -3.82 -7.16
N GLY A 354 17.75 -2.78 -7.19
CA GLY A 354 18.11 -2.06 -8.42
C GLY A 354 16.96 -1.31 -9.09
N LYS A 355 15.91 -0.91 -8.32
CA LYS A 355 14.78 -0.12 -8.83
C LYS A 355 15.20 1.34 -8.95
N LYS A 356 15.13 1.90 -10.16
CA LYS A 356 15.64 3.25 -10.42
C LYS A 356 14.65 4.36 -10.17
N ARG A 357 13.34 4.09 -10.32
CA ARG A 357 12.28 5.06 -10.03
C ARG A 357 11.61 4.70 -8.70
N ARG A 358 11.29 5.73 -7.92
CA ARG A 358 10.71 5.65 -6.58
C ARG A 358 9.62 6.69 -6.49
N LEU A 359 8.38 6.21 -6.48
CA LEU A 359 7.20 7.07 -6.49
C LEU A 359 6.87 7.54 -5.08
N SER A 360 6.31 8.74 -4.96
CA SER A 360 5.54 9.17 -3.80
C SER A 360 4.26 9.85 -4.26
N GLU A 361 3.13 9.44 -3.69
CA GLU A 361 1.92 10.22 -3.69
C GLU A 361 2.07 11.34 -2.66
N LEU A 362 1.81 12.59 -3.06
CA LEU A 362 2.06 13.72 -2.19
C LEU A 362 1.20 14.92 -2.56
N TYR A 363 1.04 15.86 -1.59
CA TYR A 363 0.28 17.11 -1.62
C TYR A 363 -1.20 16.98 -1.24
N GLY A 364 -1.74 15.79 -1.04
CA GLY A 364 -3.06 15.61 -0.44
C GLY A 364 -3.09 16.07 1.01
N CYS A 365 -4.28 16.38 1.55
CA CYS A 365 -4.50 16.87 2.92
C CYS A 365 -3.76 18.17 3.30
N THR A 366 -3.18 18.88 2.34
CA THR A 366 -2.44 20.11 2.61
C THR A 366 -3.33 21.36 2.70
N GLY A 367 -4.58 21.25 2.20
CA GLY A 367 -5.54 22.36 2.19
C GLY A 367 -5.49 23.20 0.92
N TRP A 368 -6.53 24.04 0.73
CA TRP A 368 -6.71 24.84 -0.49
C TRP A 368 -5.75 26.00 -0.62
N ASP A 369 -5.11 26.41 0.45
CA ASP A 369 -4.16 27.51 0.54
C ASP A 369 -2.70 27.08 0.52
N PHE A 370 -2.43 25.80 0.25
CA PHE A 370 -1.07 25.26 0.22
C PHE A 370 -0.24 25.92 -0.90
N PRO A 371 0.81 26.68 -0.56
CA PRO A 371 1.52 27.52 -1.53
C PRO A 371 2.57 26.72 -2.33
N LEU A 372 3.04 27.30 -3.43
CA LEU A 372 4.14 26.73 -4.23
C LEU A 372 5.41 26.47 -3.41
N PHE A 373 5.69 27.29 -2.39
CA PHE A 373 6.77 27.04 -1.46
C PHE A 373 6.58 25.73 -0.70
N GLY A 374 5.36 25.43 -0.25
CA GLY A 374 5.03 24.16 0.41
C GLY A 374 5.21 22.98 -0.54
N HIS A 375 4.73 23.07 -1.78
CA HIS A 375 4.98 22.04 -2.80
C HIS A 375 6.47 21.75 -3.01
N LYS A 376 7.27 22.82 -3.10
CA LYS A 376 8.72 22.69 -3.22
C LYS A 376 9.35 22.08 -1.98
N SER A 377 9.02 22.57 -0.79
CA SER A 377 9.62 22.15 0.47
C SER A 377 9.33 20.66 0.77
N LEU A 378 8.08 20.23 0.62
CA LEU A 378 7.69 18.83 0.81
C LEU A 378 8.38 17.89 -0.21
N GLY A 379 8.38 18.28 -1.47
CA GLY A 379 9.04 17.48 -2.50
C GLY A 379 10.58 17.43 -2.33
N ASP A 380 11.24 18.54 -2.01
CA ASP A 380 12.69 18.59 -1.76
C ASP A 380 13.06 17.65 -0.58
N TRP A 381 12.28 17.66 0.50
CA TRP A 381 12.49 16.77 1.62
C TRP A 381 12.44 15.30 1.22
N GLN A 382 11.42 14.86 0.46
CA GLN A 382 11.30 13.49 0.01
C GLN A 382 12.39 13.12 -1.02
N TYR A 383 12.76 14.04 -1.90
CA TYR A 383 13.83 13.84 -2.89
C TYR A 383 15.20 13.65 -2.24
N THR A 384 15.49 14.35 -1.14
CA THR A 384 16.74 14.15 -0.38
C THR A 384 16.83 12.77 0.28
N LEU A 385 15.71 12.09 0.47
CA LEU A 385 15.63 10.72 1.03
C LEU A 385 15.53 9.64 -0.04
N GLY A 386 15.46 10.04 -1.33
CA GLY A 386 15.55 9.12 -2.44
C GLY A 386 14.32 9.02 -3.35
N VAL A 387 13.20 9.69 -3.07
CA VAL A 387 12.09 9.81 -4.03
C VAL A 387 12.56 10.52 -5.28
N ASN A 388 12.09 10.12 -6.45
CA ASN A 388 12.43 10.76 -7.73
C ASN A 388 11.29 10.73 -8.76
N PHE A 389 10.09 10.32 -8.34
CA PHE A 389 8.88 10.33 -9.15
C PHE A 389 7.68 10.77 -8.28
N ARG A 390 7.06 11.89 -8.64
CA ARG A 390 5.95 12.47 -7.87
C ARG A 390 4.62 12.14 -8.53
N CYS A 391 3.71 11.55 -7.75
CA CYS A 391 2.29 11.43 -8.06
C CYS A 391 1.55 12.50 -7.25
N HIS A 392 1.14 13.55 -7.90
CA HIS A 392 0.47 14.65 -7.20
C HIS A 392 -0.94 14.25 -6.82
N HIS A 393 -1.29 14.30 -5.57
CA HIS A 393 -2.67 14.25 -5.10
C HIS A 393 -3.21 15.68 -5.01
N LEU A 394 -4.04 16.16 -5.97
CA LEU A 394 -4.41 15.51 -7.21
C LEU A 394 -4.81 16.56 -8.28
N TYR A 395 -5.20 16.11 -9.45
CA TYR A 395 -5.76 16.92 -10.54
C TYR A 395 -7.22 16.49 -10.77
N TRP A 396 -8.21 17.35 -10.46
CA TRP A 396 -9.63 17.03 -10.63
C TRP A 396 -10.12 17.23 -12.08
N TYR A 397 -10.86 16.24 -12.61
CA TYR A 397 -11.58 16.40 -13.86
C TYR A 397 -12.67 17.47 -13.74
N SER A 398 -13.41 17.48 -12.62
CA SER A 398 -14.41 18.51 -12.28
C SER A 398 -14.45 18.78 -10.78
N MET A 399 -15.07 19.90 -10.40
CA MET A 399 -15.29 20.23 -8.97
C MET A 399 -16.62 19.68 -8.43
N ASP A 400 -17.22 18.71 -9.13
CA ASP A 400 -18.43 18.01 -8.70
C ASP A 400 -18.18 17.02 -7.57
N ALA A 401 -19.26 16.48 -6.98
CA ALA A 401 -19.24 15.47 -5.94
C ALA A 401 -18.36 15.87 -4.72
N GLU A 402 -17.43 15.01 -4.30
CA GLU A 402 -16.58 15.20 -3.13
C GLU A 402 -15.31 16.04 -3.41
N ALA A 403 -15.08 16.48 -4.64
CA ALA A 403 -13.84 17.13 -5.07
C ALA A 403 -13.33 18.27 -4.17
N LYS A 404 -14.24 18.99 -3.49
CA LYS A 404 -13.87 20.09 -2.58
C LYS A 404 -13.37 19.62 -1.21
N ARG A 405 -13.67 18.38 -0.82
CA ARG A 405 -13.38 17.81 0.50
C ARG A 405 -12.45 16.61 0.48
N ASP A 406 -12.34 15.95 -0.68
CA ASP A 406 -11.59 14.74 -0.87
C ASP A 406 -10.09 15.06 -0.94
N TYR A 407 -9.46 15.11 0.21
CA TYR A 407 -8.03 15.35 0.42
C TYR A 407 -7.46 16.54 -0.38
N PRO A 408 -8.03 17.78 -0.22
CA PRO A 408 -7.63 18.94 -1.00
C PRO A 408 -6.15 19.31 -0.79
N ALA A 409 -5.54 20.03 -1.69
CA ALA A 409 -6.12 20.78 -2.80
C ALA A 409 -5.96 20.06 -4.14
N THR A 410 -6.53 20.70 -5.20
CA THR A 410 -6.21 20.36 -6.59
C THR A 410 -5.08 21.25 -7.11
N ILE A 411 -4.26 20.70 -8.01
CA ILE A 411 -3.21 21.46 -8.73
C ILE A 411 -3.62 21.84 -10.16
N SER A 412 -4.89 21.61 -10.52
CA SER A 412 -5.46 21.87 -11.86
C SER A 412 -5.74 23.35 -12.11
N GLU A 413 -6.42 23.65 -13.22
CA GLU A 413 -6.96 24.98 -13.55
C GLU A 413 -7.88 25.56 -12.49
N HIS A 414 -8.30 24.77 -11.50
CA HIS A 414 -9.05 25.22 -10.33
C HIS A 414 -8.16 25.76 -9.20
N SER A 415 -6.83 25.66 -9.36
CA SER A 415 -5.87 26.20 -8.41
C SER A 415 -5.38 27.59 -8.85
N PRO A 416 -5.19 28.54 -7.93
CA PRO A 416 -4.62 29.85 -8.25
C PRO A 416 -3.15 29.76 -8.73
N TRP A 417 -2.44 28.69 -8.43
CA TRP A 417 -1.05 28.46 -8.80
C TRP A 417 -0.86 27.89 -10.21
N TYR A 418 -1.95 27.50 -10.88
CA TYR A 418 -1.94 26.77 -12.14
C TYR A 418 -0.98 27.35 -13.19
N SER A 419 -1.09 28.66 -13.46
CA SER A 419 -0.35 29.30 -14.56
C SER A 419 1.16 29.36 -14.39
N VAL A 420 1.66 29.13 -13.18
CA VAL A 420 3.10 29.18 -12.84
C VAL A 420 3.64 27.85 -12.31
N TYR A 421 2.82 26.81 -12.27
CA TYR A 421 3.18 25.51 -11.70
C TYR A 421 4.36 24.84 -12.44
N SER A 422 4.57 25.14 -13.72
CA SER A 422 5.71 24.64 -14.49
C SER A 422 7.07 24.93 -13.84
N GLY A 423 7.17 26.00 -13.04
CA GLY A 423 8.39 26.29 -12.27
C GLY A 423 8.71 25.22 -11.23
N ILE A 424 7.71 24.63 -10.61
CA ILE A 424 7.85 23.50 -9.67
C ILE A 424 8.26 22.23 -10.42
N GLU A 425 7.59 21.92 -11.53
CA GLU A 425 7.91 20.74 -12.33
C GLU A 425 9.33 20.82 -12.93
N ASP A 426 9.74 21.97 -13.42
CA ASP A 426 11.10 22.19 -13.94
C ASP A 426 12.16 22.06 -12.85
N HIS A 427 11.87 22.51 -11.61
CA HIS A 427 12.78 22.30 -10.47
C HIS A 427 13.01 20.82 -10.22
N PHE A 428 11.92 20.06 -10.02
CA PHE A 428 12.02 18.64 -9.69
C PHE A 428 12.55 17.78 -10.83
N ALA A 429 12.25 18.12 -12.08
CA ALA A 429 12.80 17.43 -13.22
C ALA A 429 14.34 17.59 -13.29
N ARG A 430 14.87 18.78 -12.99
CA ARG A 430 16.32 19.03 -12.91
C ARG A 430 16.95 18.29 -11.72
N VAL A 431 16.37 18.40 -10.52
CA VAL A 431 16.88 17.68 -9.35
C VAL A 431 16.84 16.18 -9.59
N GLY A 432 15.70 15.66 -10.08
CA GLY A 432 15.52 14.24 -10.40
C GLY A 432 16.55 13.71 -11.40
N SER A 433 16.88 14.48 -12.44
CA SER A 433 17.88 14.07 -13.43
C SER A 433 19.28 13.90 -12.84
N VAL A 434 19.62 14.70 -11.81
CA VAL A 434 20.93 14.62 -11.13
C VAL A 434 20.95 13.49 -10.11
N ILE A 435 19.97 13.42 -9.22
CA ILE A 435 19.96 12.42 -8.15
C ILE A 435 19.76 10.98 -8.66
N SER A 436 19.14 10.82 -9.84
CA SER A 436 18.98 9.51 -10.51
C SER A 436 20.20 9.09 -11.34
N ALA A 437 21.22 9.94 -11.46
CA ALA A 437 22.37 9.70 -12.35
C ALA A 437 23.45 8.81 -11.73
N GLY A 438 23.49 8.69 -10.40
CA GLY A 438 24.50 7.97 -9.63
C GLY A 438 23.90 6.90 -8.73
N ASP A 439 24.77 6.25 -7.98
CA ASP A 439 24.42 5.30 -6.94
C ASP A 439 24.67 5.93 -5.57
N GLU A 440 23.73 5.79 -4.66
CA GLU A 440 23.82 6.28 -3.29
C GLU A 440 24.81 5.43 -2.48
N ILE A 441 25.70 6.06 -1.72
CA ILE A 441 26.65 5.37 -0.84
C ILE A 441 26.07 5.36 0.56
N ARG A 442 25.83 4.15 1.10
CA ARG A 442 25.26 3.93 2.44
C ARG A 442 26.01 2.77 3.09
N ASP A 443 26.77 3.08 4.14
CA ASP A 443 27.64 2.10 4.83
C ASP A 443 26.98 1.49 6.07
N ILE A 444 25.77 1.95 6.43
CA ILE A 444 25.03 1.47 7.59
C ILE A 444 23.80 0.69 7.13
N LEU A 445 23.61 -0.49 7.74
CA LEU A 445 22.43 -1.32 7.55
C LEU A 445 21.68 -1.37 8.89
N VAL A 446 20.42 -0.95 8.88
CA VAL A 446 19.54 -0.97 10.06
C VAL A 446 18.50 -2.06 9.87
N ILE A 447 18.38 -2.98 10.83
CA ILE A 447 17.35 -4.01 10.79
C ILE A 447 15.98 -3.36 11.00
N HIS A 448 15.06 -3.58 10.07
CA HIS A 448 13.66 -3.18 10.18
C HIS A 448 12.94 -4.19 11.09
N PRO A 449 12.41 -3.78 12.28
CA PRO A 449 12.05 -4.74 13.33
C PRO A 449 10.63 -5.31 13.21
N MET A 450 10.18 -5.65 11.98
CA MET A 450 8.82 -6.14 11.75
C MET A 450 8.52 -7.45 12.49
N GLU A 451 9.46 -8.39 12.50
CA GLU A 451 9.29 -9.66 13.18
C GLU A 451 9.10 -9.47 14.70
N SER A 452 9.78 -8.49 15.28
CA SER A 452 9.56 -8.11 16.69
C SER A 452 8.18 -7.46 16.86
N ALA A 453 7.80 -6.57 15.95
CA ALA A 453 6.50 -5.89 15.99
C ALA A 453 5.34 -6.89 15.94
N TRP A 454 5.39 -7.89 15.05
CA TRP A 454 4.37 -8.93 14.96
C TRP A 454 4.19 -9.70 16.27
N GLY A 455 5.28 -10.07 16.94
CA GLY A 455 5.23 -10.86 18.17
C GLY A 455 4.68 -10.10 19.39
N VAL A 456 4.80 -8.77 19.40
CA VAL A 456 4.37 -7.92 20.52
C VAL A 456 3.04 -7.18 20.24
N ARG A 457 2.46 -7.35 19.05
CA ARG A 457 1.21 -6.70 18.67
C ARG A 457 0.00 -7.47 19.17
N TYR A 458 -0.81 -6.88 20.02
CA TYR A 458 -2.11 -7.40 20.50
C TYR A 458 -3.00 -6.24 20.92
N ARG A 459 -4.28 -6.52 21.14
CA ARG A 459 -5.23 -5.55 21.67
C ARG A 459 -4.86 -5.18 23.11
N VAL A 460 -4.87 -3.90 23.40
CA VAL A 460 -4.66 -3.37 24.76
C VAL A 460 -5.84 -2.52 25.18
N SER A 461 -6.00 -2.34 26.49
CA SER A 461 -6.94 -1.36 27.02
C SER A 461 -6.56 0.06 26.62
N LYS A 462 -7.56 0.96 26.58
CA LYS A 462 -7.34 2.36 26.18
C LYS A 462 -6.30 3.12 27.03
N ASP A 463 -6.05 2.62 28.25
CA ASP A 463 -5.16 3.24 29.22
C ASP A 463 -3.72 2.70 29.18
N VAL A 464 -3.46 1.70 28.31
CA VAL A 464 -2.15 1.06 28.18
C VAL A 464 -1.54 1.38 26.83
N VAL A 465 -0.28 1.82 26.81
CA VAL A 465 0.47 1.98 25.55
C VAL A 465 0.88 0.61 25.04
N PRO A 466 0.43 0.20 23.85
CA PRO A 466 0.81 -1.09 23.27
C PRO A 466 2.32 -1.26 23.16
N PRO A 467 2.89 -2.45 23.43
CA PRO A 467 4.32 -2.70 23.27
C PRO A 467 4.84 -2.37 21.86
N VAL A 468 4.04 -2.63 20.84
CA VAL A 468 4.39 -2.30 19.44
C VAL A 468 4.58 -0.79 19.24
N LYS A 469 3.80 0.07 19.92
CA LYS A 469 3.98 1.54 19.84
C LYS A 469 5.28 2.00 20.51
N LYS A 470 5.69 1.34 21.60
CA LYS A 470 6.97 1.61 22.23
C LYS A 470 8.13 1.23 21.29
N LEU A 471 8.07 0.04 20.71
CA LEU A 471 9.05 -0.41 19.71
C LEU A 471 9.12 0.56 18.53
N ASN A 472 7.98 1.01 18.04
CA ASN A 472 7.89 2.00 16.96
C ASN A 472 8.55 3.32 17.33
N GLN A 473 8.32 3.82 18.53
CA GLN A 473 8.95 5.06 19.02
C GLN A 473 10.48 4.93 19.12
N GLU A 474 10.99 3.78 19.59
CA GLU A 474 12.41 3.49 19.65
C GLU A 474 13.04 3.43 18.26
N PHE A 475 12.34 2.78 17.32
CA PHE A 475 12.76 2.69 15.91
C PHE A 475 12.80 4.06 15.22
N PHE A 476 11.80 4.91 15.44
CA PHE A 476 11.80 6.28 14.93
C PHE A 476 12.90 7.13 15.58
N THR A 477 13.15 6.96 16.87
CA THR A 477 14.25 7.65 17.55
C THR A 477 15.60 7.28 16.96
N LEU A 478 15.83 5.99 16.68
CA LEU A 478 17.05 5.52 16.01
C LEU A 478 17.20 6.15 14.62
N THR A 479 16.14 6.07 13.80
CA THR A 479 16.10 6.64 12.44
C THR A 479 16.44 8.13 12.45
N ASN A 480 15.76 8.90 13.31
CA ASN A 480 15.95 10.35 13.41
C ASN A 480 17.35 10.70 13.96
N THR A 481 17.89 9.90 14.88
CA THR A 481 19.23 10.10 15.42
C THR A 481 20.31 9.90 14.37
N LEU A 482 20.22 8.85 13.56
CA LEU A 482 21.16 8.59 12.47
C LEU A 482 21.12 9.71 11.43
N LEU A 483 19.94 10.09 10.95
CA LEU A 483 19.79 11.17 9.99
C LEU A 483 20.24 12.52 10.54
N GLY A 484 19.91 12.82 11.82
CA GLY A 484 20.35 14.02 12.50
C GLY A 484 21.87 14.10 12.70
N ALA A 485 22.55 12.96 12.73
CA ALA A 485 24.02 12.87 12.75
C ALA A 485 24.66 12.91 11.33
N ASN A 486 23.86 13.12 10.29
CA ASN A 486 24.28 13.02 8.88
C ASN A 486 24.85 11.64 8.50
N LEU A 487 24.31 10.58 9.12
CA LEU A 487 24.63 9.20 8.80
C LEU A 487 23.49 8.61 7.97
N ASP A 488 23.73 8.37 6.70
CA ASP A 488 22.75 7.70 5.85
C ASP A 488 22.83 6.17 5.98
N PHE A 489 21.73 5.47 5.76
CA PHE A 489 21.60 4.04 5.97
C PHE A 489 20.55 3.42 5.07
N ASP A 490 20.57 2.09 4.93
CA ASP A 490 19.45 1.30 4.42
C ASP A 490 18.77 0.53 5.54
N PHE A 491 17.46 0.34 5.41
CA PHE A 491 16.74 -0.70 6.15
C PHE A 491 16.91 -2.05 5.44
N CYS A 492 16.97 -3.13 6.22
CA CYS A 492 16.80 -4.48 5.73
C CYS A 492 15.79 -5.23 6.58
N ASN A 493 14.99 -6.09 5.95
CA ASN A 493 14.25 -7.11 6.67
C ASN A 493 15.16 -8.33 6.93
N TYR A 494 14.76 -9.21 7.85
CA TYR A 494 15.57 -10.36 8.26
C TYR A 494 15.88 -11.30 7.09
N LEU A 495 14.98 -11.46 6.13
CA LEU A 495 15.19 -12.31 4.95
C LEU A 495 16.21 -11.71 3.97
N CYS A 496 16.19 -10.40 3.76
CA CYS A 496 17.17 -9.71 2.91
C CYS A 496 18.59 -9.72 3.52
N SER A 497 18.71 -9.76 4.86
CA SER A 497 20.02 -9.76 5.52
C SER A 497 20.86 -10.98 5.14
N TRP A 498 20.27 -12.15 4.95
CA TRP A 498 20.98 -13.36 4.52
C TRP A 498 21.51 -13.26 3.08
N ILE A 499 20.71 -12.67 2.19
CA ILE A 499 21.11 -12.51 0.77
C ILE A 499 22.22 -11.44 0.67
N TYR A 500 22.09 -10.34 1.40
CA TYR A 500 23.06 -9.24 1.35
C TYR A 500 24.40 -9.60 2.02
N ILE A 501 24.35 -10.26 3.18
CA ILE A 501 25.56 -10.74 3.89
C ILE A 501 26.29 -11.81 3.05
N SER A 502 25.57 -12.73 2.41
CA SER A 502 26.18 -13.74 1.54
C SER A 502 26.75 -13.18 0.24
N TYR A 503 26.18 -12.09 -0.30
CA TYR A 503 26.65 -11.49 -1.57
C TYR A 503 27.84 -10.53 -1.40
N TYR A 504 27.95 -9.86 -0.25
CA TYR A 504 29.00 -8.85 -0.01
C TYR A 504 30.14 -9.32 0.91
N TYR A 505 29.93 -10.35 1.73
CA TYR A 505 30.92 -10.82 2.70
C TYR A 505 31.46 -12.23 2.45
N TYR A 506 30.81 -13.01 1.56
CA TYR A 506 31.32 -14.32 1.16
C TYR A 506 31.48 -14.36 -0.36
N THR A 507 32.72 -14.27 -0.84
CA THR A 507 33.01 -14.61 -2.23
C THR A 507 32.83 -16.13 -2.43
N PRO A 508 32.39 -16.61 -3.63
CA PRO A 508 32.15 -18.04 -3.89
C PRO A 508 33.31 -18.99 -3.69
N SER A 509 34.47 -18.52 -3.22
CA SER A 509 35.67 -19.32 -2.93
C SER A 509 35.79 -19.70 -1.45
N GLU A 510 34.86 -19.31 -0.57
CA GLU A 510 34.92 -19.60 0.87
C GLU A 510 33.68 -20.37 1.41
N LEU A 511 32.85 -20.92 0.52
CA LEU A 511 31.77 -21.87 0.84
C LEU A 511 32.16 -23.28 0.45
#